data_7e48e43c0504aead5e1d2f02ddecd174
#
_entry.id   7e48e43c0504aead5e1d2f02ddecd174
#
_cell.length_a   1.000
_cell.length_b   1.000
_cell.length_c   1.000
_cell.angle_alpha   90.00
_cell.angle_beta   90.00
_cell.angle_gamma   90.00
#
_symmetry.space_group_name_H-M   'P 1'
#
loop_
_entity.id
_entity.type
_entity.pdbx_description
1 polymer ?
#
loop_
_entity_poly.entity_id
_entity_poly.type
_entity_poly.pdbx_seq_one_letter_code
_entity_poly.pdbx_strand_id
1 'polypeptide(L)'
;MNLRIKRILSSLIDFCIMLGLFFFLSYIYSLIFVQNNEKYQNYASEANQILLDSGLFKEEKGELVEIDTLIDDKLNSFYKMTYNEKDTYPYIDNTDKYVSYNDAKEKSGLFHQISNGSYVPNEGKTDEEFASFYKKELTKAEISLYNYSNYKNLKQYIDHINKIGGYTNIVVSNVLVYLIMPFILKDK
;
A
#
# COMPACT_ATOMS: atom_id res chain seq x y z
N MET A 1 28.19 41.85 11.92
CA MET A 1 27.71 40.48 11.90
C MET A 1 28.84 39.61 11.33
N ASN A 2 29.25 38.57 12.05
CA ASN A 2 30.36 37.69 11.64
C ASN A 2 30.09 37.04 10.25
N LEU A 3 31.11 36.98 9.40
CA LEU A 3 30.99 36.47 8.03
C LEU A 3 30.44 35.03 7.99
N ARG A 4 30.76 34.23 9.00
CA ARG A 4 30.25 32.84 9.15
C ARG A 4 28.73 32.83 9.41
N ILE A 5 28.21 33.75 10.24
CA ILE A 5 26.79 33.86 10.54
C ILE A 5 26.01 34.30 9.28
N LYS A 6 26.55 35.22 8.48
CA LYS A 6 25.94 35.63 7.21
C LYS A 6 25.79 34.46 6.23
N ARG A 7 26.83 33.64 6.10
CA ARG A 7 26.81 32.46 5.21
C ARG A 7 25.80 31.39 5.67
N ILE A 8 25.75 31.12 6.98
CA ILE A 8 24.77 30.18 7.54
C ILE A 8 23.34 30.69 7.32
N LEU A 9 23.09 31.97 7.54
CA LEU A 9 21.76 32.56 7.36
C LEU A 9 21.33 32.54 5.88
N SER A 10 22.25 32.86 4.94
CA SER A 10 21.99 32.77 3.50
C SER A 10 21.64 31.34 3.10
N SER A 11 22.44 30.36 3.53
CA SER A 11 22.16 28.94 3.22
C SER A 11 20.82 28.45 3.79
N LEU A 12 20.42 28.96 4.97
CA LEU A 12 19.13 28.64 5.57
C LEU A 12 17.97 29.22 4.74
N ILE A 13 18.12 30.46 4.26
CA ILE A 13 17.14 31.11 3.39
C ILE A 13 17.00 30.34 2.07
N ASP A 14 18.12 29.99 1.43
CA ASP A 14 18.12 29.23 0.19
C ASP A 14 17.43 27.87 0.37
N PHE A 15 17.67 27.19 1.50
CA PHE A 15 17.00 25.94 1.85
C PHE A 15 15.48 26.12 2.03
N CYS A 16 15.06 27.19 2.71
CA CYS A 16 13.62 27.49 2.88
C CYS A 16 12.94 27.79 1.53
N ILE A 17 13.61 28.52 0.63
CA ILE A 17 13.11 28.79 -0.72
C ILE A 17 13.01 27.49 -1.52
N MET A 18 14.02 26.63 -1.45
CA MET A 18 14.01 25.33 -2.10
C MET A 18 12.84 24.45 -1.63
N LEU A 19 12.59 24.41 -0.32
CA LEU A 19 11.45 23.67 0.24
C LEU A 19 10.12 24.24 -0.26
N GLY A 20 9.97 25.56 -0.25
CA GLY A 20 8.77 26.22 -0.78
C GLY A 20 8.50 25.90 -2.23
N LEU A 21 9.53 25.93 -3.09
CA LEU A 21 9.45 25.54 -4.49
C LEU A 21 9.13 24.05 -4.66
N PHE A 22 9.74 23.19 -3.86
CA PHE A 22 9.45 21.75 -3.88
C PHE A 22 7.97 21.48 -3.59
N PHE A 23 7.40 22.06 -2.55
CA PHE A 23 5.97 21.87 -2.23
C PHE A 23 5.06 22.46 -3.31
N PHE A 24 5.41 23.63 -3.86
CA PHE A 24 4.64 24.25 -4.93
C PHE A 24 4.65 23.39 -6.21
N LEU A 25 5.81 22.91 -6.63
CA LEU A 25 5.94 22.02 -7.79
C LEU A 25 5.23 20.67 -7.54
N SER A 26 5.30 20.14 -6.32
CA SER A 26 4.58 18.92 -5.95
C SER A 26 3.07 19.10 -6.01
N TYR A 27 2.56 20.25 -5.63
CA TYR A 27 1.15 20.59 -5.77
C TYR A 27 0.72 20.64 -7.25
N ILE A 28 1.48 21.36 -8.10
CA ILE A 28 1.19 21.43 -9.54
C ILE A 28 1.26 20.04 -10.19
N TYR A 29 2.28 19.25 -9.85
CA TYR A 29 2.41 17.88 -10.34
C TYR A 29 1.19 17.03 -9.95
N SER A 30 0.78 17.12 -8.69
CA SER A 30 -0.40 16.41 -8.18
C SER A 30 -1.67 16.81 -8.95
N LEU A 31 -1.87 18.09 -9.22
CA LEU A 31 -3.02 18.56 -10.01
C LEU A 31 -3.05 17.95 -11.41
N ILE A 32 -1.91 17.91 -12.08
CA ILE A 32 -1.85 17.49 -13.51
C ILE A 32 -1.83 15.96 -13.63
N PHE A 33 -0.95 15.29 -12.88
CA PHE A 33 -0.63 13.87 -13.11
C PHE A 33 -1.35 12.92 -12.14
N VAL A 34 -1.95 13.44 -11.08
CA VAL A 34 -2.72 12.64 -10.11
C VAL A 34 -4.19 13.00 -10.20
N GLN A 35 -4.58 14.23 -9.84
CA GLN A 35 -5.99 14.58 -9.69
C GLN A 35 -6.76 14.66 -11.01
N ASN A 36 -6.16 15.20 -12.07
CA ASN A 36 -6.78 15.34 -13.39
C ASN A 36 -6.39 14.23 -14.38
N ASN A 37 -5.68 13.19 -13.91
CA ASN A 37 -5.32 12.05 -14.74
C ASN A 37 -6.34 10.93 -14.57
N GLU A 38 -7.30 10.83 -15.49
CA GLU A 38 -8.34 9.80 -15.46
C GLU A 38 -7.78 8.38 -15.35
N LYS A 39 -6.68 8.09 -16.05
CA LYS A 39 -6.05 6.77 -15.97
C LYS A 39 -5.49 6.48 -14.59
N TYR A 40 -4.86 7.48 -13.95
CA TYR A 40 -4.36 7.34 -12.58
C TYR A 40 -5.53 7.09 -11.61
N GLN A 41 -6.59 7.89 -11.72
CA GLN A 41 -7.77 7.78 -10.86
C GLN A 41 -8.48 6.43 -11.02
N ASN A 42 -8.66 5.97 -12.26
CA ASN A 42 -9.26 4.67 -12.54
C ASN A 42 -8.42 3.53 -11.97
N TYR A 43 -7.09 3.57 -12.17
CA TYR A 43 -6.20 2.55 -11.63
C TYR A 43 -6.13 2.56 -10.10
N ALA A 44 -6.16 3.74 -9.48
CA ALA A 44 -6.21 3.86 -8.03
C ALA A 44 -7.53 3.31 -7.47
N SER A 45 -8.67 3.64 -8.12
CA SER A 45 -9.98 3.12 -7.74
C SER A 45 -10.06 1.60 -7.89
N GLU A 46 -9.57 1.05 -9.01
CA GLU A 46 -9.55 -0.40 -9.24
C GLU A 46 -8.63 -1.12 -8.23
N ALA A 47 -7.46 -0.57 -7.94
CA ALA A 47 -6.57 -1.13 -6.93
C ALA A 47 -7.19 -1.13 -5.53
N ASN A 48 -7.88 -0.04 -5.16
CA ASN A 48 -8.61 0.04 -3.90
C ASN A 48 -9.77 -0.96 -3.84
N GLN A 49 -10.50 -1.13 -4.95
CA GLN A 49 -11.57 -2.11 -5.02
C GLN A 49 -11.06 -3.54 -4.82
N ILE A 50 -9.92 -3.90 -5.43
CA ILE A 50 -9.28 -5.21 -5.20
C ILE A 50 -8.95 -5.42 -3.71
N LEU A 51 -8.47 -4.39 -3.02
CA LEU A 51 -8.20 -4.47 -1.58
C LEU A 51 -9.48 -4.67 -0.76
N LEU A 52 -10.55 -3.95 -1.08
CA LEU A 52 -11.85 -4.10 -0.42
C LEU A 52 -12.45 -5.49 -0.68
N ASP A 53 -12.43 -5.94 -1.93
CA ASP A 53 -12.98 -7.24 -2.34
C ASP A 53 -12.17 -8.42 -1.75
N SER A 54 -10.93 -8.17 -1.34
CA SER A 54 -10.12 -9.21 -0.68
C SER A 54 -10.66 -9.64 0.70
N GLY A 55 -11.51 -8.82 1.32
CA GLY A 55 -12.00 -9.05 2.69
C GLY A 55 -10.96 -8.81 3.78
N LEU A 56 -9.76 -8.31 3.45
CA LEU A 56 -8.73 -7.92 4.42
C LEU A 56 -8.82 -6.44 4.80
N PHE A 57 -9.42 -5.62 3.95
CA PHE A 57 -9.53 -4.18 4.10
C PHE A 57 -10.98 -3.72 4.05
N LYS A 58 -11.26 -2.60 4.70
CA LYS A 58 -12.54 -1.87 4.63
C LYS A 58 -12.28 -0.39 4.37
N GLU A 59 -13.27 0.30 3.85
CA GLU A 59 -13.25 1.75 3.78
C GLU A 59 -13.82 2.34 5.07
N GLU A 60 -13.08 3.22 5.71
CA GLU A 60 -13.50 3.96 6.89
C GLU A 60 -13.11 5.43 6.75
N LYS A 61 -14.11 6.32 6.74
CA LYS A 61 -13.94 7.78 6.55
C LYS A 61 -13.19 8.17 5.26
N GLY A 62 -13.33 7.37 4.20
CA GLY A 62 -12.65 7.60 2.92
C GLY A 62 -11.19 7.08 2.86
N GLU A 63 -10.75 6.37 3.88
CA GLU A 63 -9.44 5.73 3.92
C GLU A 63 -9.59 4.20 3.97
N LEU A 64 -8.67 3.51 3.31
CA LEU A 64 -8.56 2.05 3.40
C LEU A 64 -7.85 1.68 4.70
N VAL A 65 -8.54 0.96 5.55
CA VAL A 65 -8.02 0.44 6.81
C VAL A 65 -8.13 -1.08 6.84
N GLU A 66 -7.23 -1.74 7.54
CA GLU A 66 -7.38 -3.18 7.80
C GLU A 66 -8.63 -3.43 8.64
N ILE A 67 -9.35 -4.51 8.33
CA ILE A 67 -10.52 -4.91 9.11
C ILE A 67 -10.05 -5.32 10.52
N ASP A 68 -10.62 -4.69 11.54
CA ASP A 68 -10.35 -5.01 12.95
C ASP A 68 -11.33 -6.09 13.45
N THR A 69 -11.09 -7.32 13.00
CA THR A 69 -11.81 -8.52 13.44
C THR A 69 -10.81 -9.61 13.83
N LEU A 70 -11.31 -10.72 14.36
CA LEU A 70 -10.47 -11.88 14.62
C LEU A 70 -9.75 -12.30 13.33
N ILE A 71 -8.47 -12.63 13.43
CA ILE A 71 -7.63 -12.98 12.26
C ILE A 71 -8.21 -14.17 11.50
N ASP A 72 -8.79 -15.14 12.20
CA ASP A 72 -9.44 -16.30 11.55
C ASP A 72 -10.64 -15.87 10.69
N ASP A 73 -11.42 -14.89 11.15
CA ASP A 73 -12.55 -14.36 10.37
C ASP A 73 -12.07 -13.61 9.11
N LYS A 74 -10.99 -12.83 9.22
CA LYS A 74 -10.34 -12.21 8.06
C LYS A 74 -9.88 -13.25 7.05
N LEU A 75 -9.19 -14.29 7.51
CA LEU A 75 -8.68 -15.35 6.66
C LEU A 75 -9.82 -16.16 6.04
N ASN A 76 -10.87 -16.48 6.80
CA ASN A 76 -12.05 -17.14 6.26
C ASN A 76 -12.73 -16.28 5.17
N SER A 77 -12.85 -14.97 5.38
CA SER A 77 -13.40 -14.05 4.39
C SER A 77 -12.54 -13.99 3.13
N PHE A 78 -11.24 -13.81 3.28
CA PHE A 78 -10.28 -13.77 2.18
C PHE A 78 -10.32 -15.05 1.33
N TYR A 79 -10.25 -16.21 1.97
CA TYR A 79 -10.23 -17.48 1.27
C TYR A 79 -11.60 -17.89 0.72
N LYS A 80 -12.69 -17.50 1.39
CA LYS A 80 -14.05 -17.72 0.91
C LYS A 80 -14.32 -16.90 -0.35
N MET A 81 -13.90 -15.65 -0.40
CA MET A 81 -14.05 -14.79 -1.57
C MET A 81 -13.26 -15.32 -2.78
N THR A 82 -12.13 -16.01 -2.55
CA THR A 82 -11.32 -16.59 -3.62
C THR A 82 -11.82 -17.93 -4.13
N TYR A 83 -12.65 -18.63 -3.33
CA TYR A 83 -13.13 -19.97 -3.64
C TYR A 83 -14.53 -20.01 -4.25
N ASN A 84 -15.37 -19.05 -3.86
CA ASN A 84 -16.82 -19.27 -3.92
C ASN A 84 -17.47 -19.03 -5.24
N GLU A 85 -16.81 -18.61 -6.30
CA GLU A 85 -17.62 -18.51 -7.50
C GLU A 85 -16.82 -18.63 -8.78
N LYS A 86 -17.28 -19.52 -9.57
CA LYS A 86 -16.76 -19.91 -10.85
C LYS A 86 -16.46 -18.78 -11.84
N ASP A 87 -16.95 -17.56 -11.56
CA ASP A 87 -16.95 -16.52 -12.58
C ASP A 87 -16.64 -15.10 -12.10
N THR A 88 -16.40 -14.85 -10.81
CA THR A 88 -16.49 -13.46 -10.34
C THR A 88 -15.33 -12.90 -9.52
N TYR A 89 -14.37 -13.68 -9.08
CA TYR A 89 -13.24 -13.14 -8.34
C TYR A 89 -11.88 -13.54 -8.93
N PRO A 90 -11.48 -12.88 -10.01
CA PRO A 90 -10.16 -13.05 -10.60
C PRO A 90 -9.04 -12.35 -9.81
N TYR A 91 -9.32 -11.84 -8.61
CA TYR A 91 -8.37 -11.02 -7.86
C TYR A 91 -7.23 -11.80 -7.22
N ILE A 92 -7.24 -13.10 -7.30
CA ILE A 92 -6.18 -13.95 -6.78
C ILE A 92 -5.96 -15.09 -7.75
N ASP A 93 -4.75 -15.18 -8.30
CA ASP A 93 -4.37 -16.09 -9.37
C ASP A 93 -4.49 -17.59 -9.03
N ASN A 94 -4.91 -17.94 -7.82
CA ASN A 94 -5.04 -19.32 -7.37
C ASN A 94 -6.42 -19.57 -6.75
N THR A 95 -7.26 -20.31 -7.48
CA THR A 95 -8.62 -20.68 -7.09
C THR A 95 -8.68 -21.73 -5.97
N ASP A 96 -7.57 -22.41 -5.65
CA ASP A 96 -7.53 -23.48 -4.65
C ASP A 96 -7.16 -23.01 -3.24
N LYS A 97 -7.17 -21.70 -2.99
CA LYS A 97 -6.70 -21.14 -1.73
C LYS A 97 -7.53 -21.52 -0.53
N TYR A 98 -8.84 -21.64 -0.67
CA TYR A 98 -9.70 -22.07 0.44
C TYR A 98 -9.37 -23.50 0.86
N VAL A 99 -9.15 -24.38 -0.09
CA VAL A 99 -8.69 -25.75 0.16
C VAL A 99 -7.33 -25.72 0.85
N SER A 100 -6.41 -24.88 0.37
CA SER A 100 -5.09 -24.71 0.97
C SER A 100 -5.15 -24.17 2.41
N TYR A 101 -6.13 -23.33 2.75
CA TYR A 101 -6.30 -22.83 4.11
C TYR A 101 -6.84 -23.92 5.05
N ASN A 102 -7.85 -24.66 4.64
CA ASN A 102 -8.34 -25.82 5.38
C ASN A 102 -7.25 -26.87 5.56
N ASP A 103 -6.49 -27.14 4.52
CA ASP A 103 -5.30 -28.00 4.54
C ASP A 103 -4.23 -27.49 5.53
N ALA A 104 -4.02 -26.18 5.60
CA ALA A 104 -3.12 -25.58 6.58
C ALA A 104 -3.62 -25.72 8.02
N LYS A 105 -4.94 -25.55 8.26
CA LYS A 105 -5.57 -25.82 9.55
C LYS A 105 -5.38 -27.27 9.97
N GLU A 106 -5.67 -28.23 9.09
CA GLU A 106 -5.51 -29.66 9.35
C GLU A 106 -4.04 -30.02 9.64
N LYS A 107 -3.13 -29.61 8.76
CA LYS A 107 -1.69 -29.90 8.91
C LYS A 107 -1.03 -29.23 10.12
N SER A 108 -1.63 -28.15 10.64
CA SER A 108 -1.11 -27.47 11.83
C SER A 108 -1.21 -28.33 13.09
N GLY A 109 -2.15 -29.26 13.13
CA GLY A 109 -2.50 -30.02 14.33
C GLY A 109 -3.16 -29.16 15.44
N LEU A 110 -3.51 -27.92 15.12
CA LEU A 110 -4.19 -26.97 16.02
C LEU A 110 -5.71 -27.10 15.94
N PHE A 111 -6.21 -27.70 14.85
CA PHE A 111 -7.64 -27.79 14.59
C PHE A 111 -8.01 -29.23 14.24
N HIS A 112 -9.27 -29.57 14.46
CA HIS A 112 -9.87 -30.78 13.91
C HIS A 112 -11.16 -30.45 13.17
N GLN A 113 -11.47 -31.28 12.18
CA GLN A 113 -12.69 -31.12 11.41
C GLN A 113 -13.86 -31.79 12.13
N ILE A 114 -14.97 -31.08 12.25
CA ILE A 114 -16.23 -31.61 12.80
C ILE A 114 -17.15 -32.09 11.67
N SER A 115 -18.24 -32.78 12.01
CA SER A 115 -19.14 -33.48 11.09
C SER A 115 -19.78 -32.59 10.00
N ASN A 116 -19.86 -31.30 10.21
CA ASN A 116 -20.38 -30.32 9.24
C ASN A 116 -19.28 -29.80 8.29
N GLY A 117 -18.04 -30.28 8.40
CA GLY A 117 -16.91 -29.83 7.58
C GLY A 117 -16.15 -28.61 8.10
N SER A 118 -16.62 -27.99 9.19
CA SER A 118 -15.93 -26.85 9.80
C SER A 118 -14.74 -27.30 10.66
N TYR A 119 -13.74 -26.43 10.78
CA TYR A 119 -12.58 -26.65 11.64
C TYR A 119 -12.75 -25.93 12.96
N VAL A 120 -12.54 -26.64 14.05
CA VAL A 120 -12.58 -26.10 15.41
C VAL A 120 -11.24 -26.29 16.14
N PRO A 121 -10.86 -25.39 17.05
CA PRO A 121 -9.63 -25.52 17.83
C PRO A 121 -9.55 -26.83 18.59
N ASN A 122 -8.34 -27.42 18.66
CA ASN A 122 -8.06 -28.58 19.50
C ASN A 122 -7.87 -28.14 20.96
N GLU A 123 -8.40 -28.93 21.88
CA GLU A 123 -8.17 -28.75 23.31
C GLU A 123 -6.69 -28.92 23.67
N GLY A 124 -6.22 -28.15 24.65
CA GLY A 124 -4.85 -28.23 25.19
C GLY A 124 -3.79 -27.51 24.35
N LYS A 125 -4.19 -26.76 23.32
CA LYS A 125 -3.30 -25.86 22.55
C LYS A 125 -3.24 -24.48 23.18
N THR A 126 -2.10 -23.80 23.04
CA THR A 126 -1.87 -22.47 23.63
C THR A 126 -2.28 -21.36 22.69
N ASP A 127 -2.63 -20.20 23.27
CA ASP A 127 -2.95 -19.00 22.48
C ASP A 127 -1.76 -18.54 21.59
N GLU A 128 -0.52 -18.77 22.04
CA GLU A 128 0.68 -18.46 21.29
C GLU A 128 0.81 -19.34 20.03
N GLU A 129 0.45 -20.63 20.10
CA GLU A 129 0.45 -21.53 18.94
C GLU A 129 -0.57 -21.04 17.89
N PHE A 130 -1.78 -20.67 18.32
CA PHE A 130 -2.79 -20.11 17.42
C PHE A 130 -2.36 -18.77 16.85
N ALA A 131 -1.84 -17.85 17.66
CA ALA A 131 -1.38 -16.56 17.21
C ALA A 131 -0.26 -16.69 16.15
N SER A 132 0.67 -17.60 16.36
CA SER A 132 1.74 -17.90 15.39
C SER A 132 1.20 -18.45 14.08
N PHE A 133 0.25 -19.37 14.14
CA PHE A 133 -0.41 -19.91 12.96
C PHE A 133 -1.15 -18.82 12.17
N TYR A 134 -2.01 -18.06 12.85
CA TYR A 134 -2.79 -17.00 12.21
C TYR A 134 -1.92 -15.92 11.59
N LYS A 135 -0.86 -15.49 12.29
CA LYS A 135 0.09 -14.52 11.75
C LYS A 135 0.76 -15.02 10.47
N LYS A 136 1.17 -16.28 10.45
CA LYS A 136 1.80 -16.92 9.29
C LYS A 136 0.84 -16.97 8.09
N GLU A 137 -0.40 -17.39 8.32
CA GLU A 137 -1.39 -17.51 7.25
C GLU A 137 -1.86 -16.14 6.75
N LEU A 138 -2.00 -15.13 7.64
CA LEU A 138 -2.29 -13.75 7.24
C LEU A 138 -1.18 -13.18 6.35
N THR A 139 0.07 -13.35 6.75
CA THR A 139 1.21 -12.92 5.92
C THR A 139 1.20 -13.56 4.53
N LYS A 140 0.83 -14.84 4.43
CA LYS A 140 0.68 -15.51 3.12
C LYS A 140 -0.46 -14.92 2.30
N ALA A 141 -1.59 -14.62 2.93
CA ALA A 141 -2.75 -14.01 2.28
C ALA A 141 -2.39 -12.63 1.71
N GLU A 142 -1.73 -11.80 2.50
CA GLU A 142 -1.25 -10.47 2.09
C GLU A 142 -0.25 -10.56 0.94
N ILE A 143 0.77 -11.42 1.05
CA ILE A 143 1.75 -11.62 -0.03
C ILE A 143 1.04 -12.08 -1.31
N SER A 144 0.06 -12.94 -1.20
CA SER A 144 -0.71 -13.43 -2.34
C SER A 144 -1.51 -12.31 -3.00
N LEU A 145 -2.17 -11.46 -2.21
CA LEU A 145 -2.93 -10.30 -2.69
C LEU A 145 -2.02 -9.30 -3.40
N TYR A 146 -0.89 -8.94 -2.77
CA TYR A 146 0.06 -7.98 -3.35
C TYR A 146 0.80 -8.51 -4.59
N ASN A 147 0.88 -9.82 -4.76
CA ASN A 147 1.46 -10.45 -5.94
C ASN A 147 0.41 -10.81 -7.01
N TYR A 148 -0.88 -10.59 -6.73
CA TYR A 148 -1.90 -10.74 -7.74
C TYR A 148 -1.58 -9.88 -8.97
N SER A 149 -1.55 -10.47 -10.14
CA SER A 149 -1.00 -9.86 -11.35
C SER A 149 -1.67 -8.51 -11.70
N ASN A 150 -3.00 -8.46 -11.60
CA ASN A 150 -3.73 -7.22 -11.89
C ASN A 150 -3.41 -6.13 -10.87
N TYR A 151 -3.53 -6.41 -9.57
CA TYR A 151 -3.19 -5.44 -8.51
C TYR A 151 -1.76 -4.94 -8.66
N LYS A 152 -0.82 -5.84 -8.89
CA LYS A 152 0.59 -5.49 -9.07
C LYS A 152 0.82 -4.54 -10.24
N ASN A 153 0.16 -4.77 -11.37
CA ASN A 153 0.28 -3.90 -12.55
C ASN A 153 -0.30 -2.51 -12.29
N LEU A 154 -1.48 -2.44 -11.66
CA LEU A 154 -2.10 -1.17 -11.26
C LEU A 154 -1.18 -0.41 -10.30
N LYS A 155 -0.70 -1.07 -9.27
CA LYS A 155 0.19 -0.50 -8.26
C LYS A 155 1.51 -0.02 -8.85
N GLN A 156 2.11 -0.76 -9.77
CA GLN A 156 3.33 -0.34 -10.46
C GLN A 156 3.15 0.96 -11.22
N TYR A 157 2.02 1.13 -11.91
CA TYR A 157 1.72 2.38 -12.60
C TYR A 157 1.55 3.55 -11.63
N ILE A 158 0.77 3.37 -10.57
CA ILE A 158 0.54 4.38 -9.52
C ILE A 158 1.87 4.80 -8.89
N ASP A 159 2.69 3.83 -8.47
CA ASP A 159 3.98 4.08 -7.84
C ASP A 159 4.97 4.76 -8.79
N HIS A 160 4.92 4.41 -10.08
CA HIS A 160 5.76 5.05 -11.09
C HIS A 160 5.44 6.54 -11.22
N ILE A 161 4.17 6.90 -11.34
CA ILE A 161 3.74 8.31 -11.40
C ILE A 161 4.17 9.05 -10.12
N ASN A 162 3.92 8.48 -8.96
CA ASN A 162 4.27 9.10 -7.66
C ASN A 162 5.79 9.31 -7.52
N LYS A 163 6.61 8.32 -7.92
CA LYS A 163 8.07 8.40 -7.86
C LYS A 163 8.62 9.45 -8.82
N ILE A 164 8.14 9.48 -10.06
CA ILE A 164 8.58 10.50 -11.04
C ILE A 164 8.31 11.89 -10.49
N GLY A 165 7.10 12.14 -9.95
CA GLY A 165 6.77 13.43 -9.36
C GLY A 165 7.72 13.83 -8.24
N GLY A 166 8.00 12.93 -7.31
CA GLY A 166 8.92 13.17 -6.21
C GLY A 166 10.33 13.52 -6.68
N TYR A 167 10.92 12.68 -7.54
CA TYR A 167 12.28 12.93 -8.05
C TYR A 167 12.39 14.18 -8.91
N THR A 168 11.45 14.39 -9.83
CA THR A 168 11.44 15.57 -10.70
C THR A 168 11.37 16.84 -9.88
N ASN A 169 10.48 16.91 -8.89
CA ASN A 169 10.31 18.08 -8.07
C ASN A 169 11.54 18.41 -7.22
N ILE A 170 12.23 17.37 -6.68
CA ILE A 170 13.50 17.56 -5.97
C ILE A 170 14.56 18.13 -6.91
N VAL A 171 14.74 17.54 -8.08
CA VAL A 171 15.77 17.98 -9.04
C VAL A 171 15.49 19.39 -9.52
N VAL A 172 14.26 19.67 -9.96
CA VAL A 172 13.89 21.00 -10.49
C VAL A 172 14.02 22.08 -9.42
N SER A 173 13.56 21.87 -8.18
CA SER A 173 13.70 22.86 -7.12
C SER A 173 15.17 23.12 -6.77
N ASN A 174 16.04 22.11 -6.75
CA ASN A 174 17.49 22.30 -6.55
C ASN A 174 18.13 23.09 -7.69
N VAL A 175 17.82 22.75 -8.93
CA VAL A 175 18.34 23.48 -10.11
C VAL A 175 17.90 24.95 -10.11
N LEU A 176 16.65 25.21 -9.80
CA LEU A 176 16.14 26.58 -9.70
C LEU A 176 16.86 27.41 -8.62
N VAL A 177 17.02 26.88 -7.44
CA VAL A 177 17.62 27.61 -6.31
C VAL A 177 19.12 27.75 -6.44
N TYR A 178 19.84 26.67 -6.77
CA TYR A 178 21.32 26.67 -6.70
C TYR A 178 22.02 26.98 -8.01
N LEU A 179 21.33 26.84 -9.16
CA LEU A 179 21.91 27.17 -10.44
C LEU A 179 21.31 28.45 -11.06
N ILE A 180 19.99 28.60 -11.06
CA ILE A 180 19.32 29.71 -11.76
C ILE A 180 19.25 30.98 -10.93
N MET A 181 18.83 30.89 -9.67
CA MET A 181 18.72 32.08 -8.77
C MET A 181 20.01 32.87 -8.63
N PRO A 182 21.21 32.26 -8.47
CA PRO A 182 22.46 33.02 -8.42
C PRO A 182 22.75 33.84 -9.69
N PHE A 183 22.35 33.35 -10.88
CA PHE A 183 22.51 34.13 -12.11
C PHE A 183 21.56 35.33 -12.17
N ILE A 184 20.30 35.14 -11.72
CA ILE A 184 19.31 36.22 -11.69
C ILE A 184 19.68 37.31 -10.66
N LEU A 185 20.26 36.91 -9.53
CA LEU A 185 20.59 37.82 -8.43
C LEU A 185 21.97 38.48 -8.57
N LYS A 186 22.82 37.99 -9.49
CA LYS A 186 24.17 38.51 -9.69
C LYS A 186 24.17 39.92 -10.34
N ASP A 187 23.12 40.27 -11.06
CA ASP A 187 22.99 41.54 -11.78
C ASP A 187 22.28 42.63 -10.96
N LYS A 188 22.14 42.44 -9.65
CA LYS A 188 21.65 43.43 -8.69
C LYS A 188 22.67 43.66 -7.56
#